data_8ed64bf29486ab80f0e767ea878960c9
#
_entry.id   8ed64bf29486ab80f0e767ea878960c9
#
_cell.length_a   1.000
_cell.length_b   1.000
_cell.length_c   1.000
_cell.angle_alpha   90.00
_cell.angle_beta   90.00
_cell.angle_gamma   90.00
#
_symmetry.space_group_name_H-M   'P 1'
#
loop_
_entity.id
_entity.type
_entity.pdbx_description
1 polymer ?
#
loop_
_entity_poly.entity_id
_entity_poly.type
_entity_poly.pdbx_seq_one_letter_code
_entity_poly.pdbx_strand_id
1 'polypeptide(L)'
;MSGLMPYPRFSLAERDRRWRAVRDRMGAENIDVVVLPNNTGHSADLQSNSRYLSGVGGGGDADIAVIFPLEGEITAIATSAAPRWPMVQEWTRDIREARRRFGRAAVARLKELNVEKGRIGIAGLGEGTRTPEGTVPLSLWKHIRENFPHAEIVDATAIMRDVRYIKSAEEVEALTKSIEIVEHGVAAKMAAAKVGASDWQVWASAIGAMLYNGSEMPVHCNWISGKNPVRTMTRPSFRILERGDLIINELEASWIGYRAQAVQPVFVEVIDPVHAELFKIQYEIFNEMLPHMRPGVTVRELAERTEAASNRAIPKQGPFANAKTRLTMHGRGAGDDGPIITDHARDPAQLAVALQENMVFIFKPSARTHDESNICTWGDTVVITPQGARRLGKRAHELAVSS
;
A
#
# COMPACT_ATOMS: atom_id res chain seq x y z
N MET A 1 -8.94 -35.25 -11.28
CA MET A 1 -8.37 -33.95 -11.67
C MET A 1 -8.92 -32.90 -10.71
N SER A 2 -8.17 -32.50 -9.68
CA SER A 2 -8.52 -31.33 -8.88
C SER A 2 -8.17 -30.10 -9.71
N GLY A 3 -9.16 -29.51 -10.36
CA GLY A 3 -8.99 -28.22 -11.03
C GLY A 3 -8.55 -27.17 -10.02
N LEU A 4 -7.90 -26.08 -10.48
CA LEU A 4 -7.60 -24.93 -9.66
C LEU A 4 -8.88 -24.40 -8.97
N MET A 5 -8.77 -24.07 -7.70
CA MET A 5 -9.84 -23.39 -6.97
C MET A 5 -10.17 -22.06 -7.65
N PRO A 6 -11.43 -21.60 -7.67
CA PRO A 6 -11.84 -20.37 -8.36
C PRO A 6 -11.45 -19.09 -7.60
N TYR A 7 -10.20 -19.03 -7.13
CA TYR A 7 -9.65 -17.80 -6.55
C TYR A 7 -9.26 -16.80 -7.63
N PRO A 8 -9.48 -15.50 -7.42
CA PRO A 8 -8.95 -14.49 -8.30
C PRO A 8 -7.42 -14.52 -8.26
N ARG A 9 -6.78 -14.36 -9.44
CA ARG A 9 -5.33 -14.42 -9.59
C ARG A 9 -4.87 -13.67 -10.83
N PHE A 10 -3.62 -13.31 -10.86
CA PHE A 10 -2.97 -12.77 -12.05
C PHE A 10 -2.66 -13.86 -13.07
N SER A 11 -2.55 -13.47 -14.32
CA SER A 11 -2.23 -14.37 -15.43
C SER A 11 -0.79 -14.91 -15.39
N LEU A 12 -0.51 -15.96 -16.15
CA LEU A 12 0.86 -16.44 -16.37
C LEU A 12 1.70 -15.41 -17.15
N ALA A 13 1.09 -14.63 -18.01
CA ALA A 13 1.77 -13.55 -18.73
C ALA A 13 2.27 -12.46 -17.76
N GLU A 14 1.47 -12.13 -16.76
CA GLU A 14 1.87 -11.19 -15.69
C GLU A 14 3.00 -11.75 -14.83
N ARG A 15 2.97 -13.04 -14.48
CA ARG A 15 4.09 -13.72 -13.83
C ARG A 15 5.38 -13.55 -14.63
N ASP A 16 5.32 -13.88 -15.91
CA ASP A 16 6.50 -13.87 -16.79
C ASP A 16 7.05 -12.45 -16.97
N ARG A 17 6.17 -11.43 -17.02
CA ARG A 17 6.56 -10.02 -17.00
C ARG A 17 7.33 -9.67 -15.72
N ARG A 18 6.81 -10.05 -14.55
CA ARG A 18 7.44 -9.77 -13.25
C ARG A 18 8.80 -10.45 -13.12
N TRP A 19 8.85 -11.74 -13.46
CA TRP A 19 10.10 -12.50 -13.38
C TRP A 19 11.16 -11.93 -14.31
N ARG A 20 10.79 -11.55 -15.52
CA ARG A 20 11.71 -10.90 -16.46
C ARG A 20 12.23 -9.58 -15.89
N ALA A 21 11.36 -8.71 -15.44
CA ALA A 21 11.76 -7.40 -14.89
C ALA A 21 12.72 -7.51 -13.70
N VAL A 22 12.54 -8.51 -12.82
CA VAL A 22 13.47 -8.75 -11.72
C VAL A 22 14.80 -9.34 -12.22
N ARG A 23 14.77 -10.30 -13.16
CA ARG A 23 15.97 -10.90 -13.74
C ARG A 23 16.81 -9.90 -14.52
N ASP A 24 16.20 -9.00 -15.26
CA ASP A 24 16.90 -7.93 -15.97
C ASP A 24 17.70 -7.04 -14.99
N ARG A 25 17.11 -6.72 -13.83
CA ARG A 25 17.80 -5.98 -12.77
C ARG A 25 18.91 -6.81 -12.11
N MET A 26 18.65 -8.08 -11.83
CA MET A 26 19.67 -8.99 -11.27
C MET A 26 20.85 -9.11 -12.21
N GLY A 27 20.62 -9.28 -13.53
CA GLY A 27 21.68 -9.33 -14.53
C GLY A 27 22.51 -8.06 -14.60
N ALA A 28 21.88 -6.89 -14.52
CA ALA A 28 22.57 -5.61 -14.50
C ALA A 28 23.48 -5.42 -13.26
N GLU A 29 23.12 -6.05 -12.15
CA GLU A 29 23.86 -5.98 -10.89
C GLU A 29 24.73 -7.24 -10.63
N ASN A 30 24.80 -8.18 -11.57
CA ASN A 30 25.51 -9.47 -11.47
C ASN A 30 25.09 -10.29 -10.24
N ILE A 31 23.79 -10.33 -9.92
CA ILE A 31 23.25 -11.11 -8.81
C ILE A 31 22.76 -12.47 -9.34
N ASP A 32 23.30 -13.54 -8.76
CA ASP A 32 22.96 -14.91 -9.17
C ASP A 32 21.60 -15.40 -8.62
N VAL A 33 21.27 -14.94 -7.42
CA VAL A 33 20.03 -15.31 -6.74
C VAL A 33 19.58 -14.21 -5.80
N VAL A 34 18.27 -13.94 -5.77
CA VAL A 34 17.65 -13.06 -4.76
C VAL A 34 16.88 -13.89 -3.75
N VAL A 35 17.14 -13.63 -2.48
CA VAL A 35 16.37 -14.15 -1.35
C VAL A 35 15.35 -13.10 -0.92
N LEU A 36 14.08 -13.48 -0.94
CA LEU A 36 12.98 -12.67 -0.41
C LEU A 36 12.58 -13.29 0.92
N PRO A 37 12.94 -12.67 2.05
CA PRO A 37 12.67 -13.24 3.36
C PRO A 37 11.18 -13.38 3.66
N ASN A 38 10.85 -14.31 4.53
CA ASN A 38 9.55 -14.32 5.18
C ASN A 38 9.49 -13.16 6.18
N ASN A 39 8.40 -12.42 6.11
CA ASN A 39 8.11 -11.30 7.00
C ASN A 39 6.75 -11.54 7.62
N THR A 40 6.67 -11.43 8.92
CA THR A 40 5.48 -11.78 9.71
C THR A 40 4.67 -10.56 10.13
N GLY A 41 5.00 -9.39 9.67
CA GLY A 41 4.26 -8.19 9.99
C GLY A 41 2.99 -8.03 9.15
N HIS A 42 2.06 -7.27 9.64
CA HIS A 42 0.85 -6.85 8.94
C HIS A 42 1.04 -5.55 8.15
N SER A 43 2.23 -5.00 8.14
CA SER A 43 2.56 -3.87 7.27
C SER A 43 2.51 -4.32 5.81
N ALA A 44 2.10 -3.41 4.99
CA ALA A 44 1.93 -3.55 3.57
C ALA A 44 3.09 -4.25 2.87
N ASP A 45 4.31 -3.92 3.24
CA ASP A 45 5.49 -4.32 2.49
C ASP A 45 6.11 -5.64 2.95
N LEU A 46 5.70 -6.17 4.10
CA LEU A 46 6.43 -7.27 4.72
C LEU A 46 6.31 -8.61 3.99
N GLN A 47 5.21 -8.91 3.31
CA GLN A 47 5.05 -10.11 2.48
C GLN A 47 4.88 -9.82 0.99
N SER A 48 4.85 -8.56 0.62
CA SER A 48 4.57 -8.14 -0.75
C SER A 48 5.55 -8.72 -1.75
N ASN A 49 6.85 -8.70 -1.46
CA ASN A 49 7.88 -9.19 -2.36
C ASN A 49 7.71 -10.67 -2.67
N SER A 50 7.53 -11.48 -1.64
CA SER A 50 7.39 -12.94 -1.79
C SER A 50 6.13 -13.29 -2.57
N ARG A 51 5.01 -12.68 -2.23
CA ARG A 51 3.73 -12.90 -2.91
C ARG A 51 3.75 -12.37 -4.35
N TYR A 52 4.40 -11.22 -4.58
CA TYR A 52 4.54 -10.61 -5.90
C TYR A 52 5.20 -11.52 -6.92
N LEU A 53 6.21 -12.31 -6.52
CA LEU A 53 6.93 -13.19 -7.42
C LEU A 53 6.41 -14.62 -7.44
N SER A 54 5.83 -15.11 -6.34
CA SER A 54 5.46 -16.53 -6.25
C SER A 54 3.98 -16.81 -6.51
N GLY A 55 3.09 -15.82 -6.35
CA GLY A 55 1.65 -16.05 -6.30
C GLY A 55 1.20 -16.83 -5.05
N VAL A 56 2.12 -17.13 -4.13
CA VAL A 56 1.87 -17.85 -2.88
C VAL A 56 1.75 -16.84 -1.74
N GLY A 57 0.76 -16.99 -0.88
CA GLY A 57 0.50 -16.09 0.25
C GLY A 57 -0.96 -15.63 0.33
N GLY A 58 -1.23 -14.70 1.24
CA GLY A 58 -2.56 -14.08 1.37
C GLY A 58 -3.48 -14.70 2.44
N GLY A 59 -2.96 -15.50 3.33
CA GLY A 59 -3.70 -16.02 4.49
C GLY A 59 -3.00 -15.68 5.81
N GLY A 60 -3.72 -15.76 6.91
CA GLY A 60 -3.24 -15.35 8.24
C GLY A 60 -1.98 -16.07 8.75
N ASP A 61 -1.72 -17.30 8.27
CA ASP A 61 -0.54 -18.11 8.63
C ASP A 61 0.42 -18.30 7.45
N ALA A 62 0.32 -17.48 6.43
CA ALA A 62 1.05 -17.67 5.17
C ALA A 62 2.37 -16.88 5.14
N ASP A 63 3.25 -17.12 6.08
CA ASP A 63 4.64 -16.68 5.96
C ASP A 63 5.30 -17.37 4.78
N ILE A 64 5.83 -16.60 3.85
CA ILE A 64 6.46 -17.10 2.63
C ILE A 64 7.82 -16.43 2.45
N ALA A 65 8.85 -17.23 2.28
CA ALA A 65 10.11 -16.78 1.69
C ALA A 65 10.21 -17.28 0.26
N VAL A 66 10.95 -16.56 -0.58
CA VAL A 66 11.18 -16.98 -1.96
C VAL A 66 12.67 -16.98 -2.25
N ILE A 67 13.14 -18.00 -2.93
CA ILE A 67 14.48 -18.08 -3.53
C ILE A 67 14.27 -17.91 -5.02
N PHE A 68 14.77 -16.80 -5.54
CA PHE A 68 14.58 -16.38 -6.92
C PHE A 68 15.93 -16.36 -7.66
N PRO A 69 16.28 -17.44 -8.40
CA PRO A 69 17.53 -17.49 -9.17
C PRO A 69 17.42 -16.64 -10.44
N LEU A 70 18.60 -16.19 -10.93
CA LEU A 70 18.72 -15.46 -12.19
C LEU A 70 18.15 -16.30 -13.35
N GLU A 71 18.35 -17.61 -13.31
CA GLU A 71 17.83 -18.56 -14.29
C GLU A 71 17.09 -19.71 -13.62
N GLY A 72 16.14 -20.31 -14.34
CA GLY A 72 15.41 -21.49 -13.88
C GLY A 72 14.20 -21.19 -13.00
N GLU A 73 13.75 -22.23 -12.29
CA GLU A 73 12.53 -22.18 -11.47
C GLU A 73 12.79 -21.54 -10.10
N ILE A 74 11.87 -20.70 -9.68
CA ILE A 74 11.86 -20.14 -8.33
C ILE A 74 11.38 -21.17 -7.32
N THR A 75 11.73 -20.98 -6.07
CA THR A 75 11.25 -21.80 -4.95
C THR A 75 10.50 -20.93 -3.96
N ALA A 76 9.23 -21.23 -3.70
CA ALA A 76 8.49 -20.67 -2.58
C ALA A 76 8.67 -21.56 -1.34
N ILE A 77 9.01 -20.96 -0.21
CA ILE A 77 9.18 -21.64 1.06
C ILE A 77 8.06 -21.18 1.97
N ALA A 78 7.08 -22.05 2.20
CA ALA A 78 5.91 -21.76 3.02
C ALA A 78 6.09 -22.27 4.46
N THR A 79 5.40 -21.68 5.42
CA THR A 79 5.37 -22.18 6.80
C THR A 79 4.92 -23.62 6.85
N SER A 80 3.83 -23.94 6.13
CA SER A 80 3.20 -25.27 6.08
C SER A 80 2.33 -25.41 4.84
N ALA A 81 1.69 -26.56 4.69
CA ALA A 81 0.67 -26.83 3.66
C ALA A 81 1.17 -26.71 2.21
N ALA A 82 2.47 -26.92 1.96
CA ALA A 82 3.05 -26.88 0.60
C ALA A 82 2.24 -27.68 -0.45
N PRO A 83 1.69 -28.89 -0.14
CA PRO A 83 0.90 -29.65 -1.11
C PRO A 83 -0.44 -29.00 -1.52
N ARG A 84 -0.93 -28.00 -0.80
CA ARG A 84 -2.22 -27.34 -1.09
C ARG A 84 -2.09 -26.17 -2.05
N TRP A 85 -0.94 -25.53 -2.13
CA TRP A 85 -0.72 -24.35 -2.95
C TRP A 85 -0.96 -24.56 -4.45
N PRO A 86 -0.65 -25.73 -5.06
CA PRO A 86 -0.99 -25.99 -6.46
C PRO A 86 -2.50 -25.99 -6.76
N MET A 87 -3.36 -26.01 -5.74
CA MET A 87 -4.81 -25.90 -5.90
C MET A 87 -5.28 -24.45 -6.01
N VAL A 88 -4.47 -23.47 -5.56
CA VAL A 88 -4.87 -22.06 -5.46
C VAL A 88 -4.05 -21.12 -6.33
N GLN A 89 -2.90 -21.55 -6.84
CA GLN A 89 -2.05 -20.80 -7.75
C GLN A 89 -1.32 -21.74 -8.73
N GLU A 90 -0.85 -21.20 -9.83
CA GLU A 90 -0.16 -21.97 -10.90
C GLU A 90 1.21 -21.36 -11.29
N TRP A 91 1.65 -20.33 -10.58
CA TRP A 91 2.88 -19.61 -10.89
C TRP A 91 4.13 -20.37 -10.48
N THR A 92 4.12 -20.91 -9.26
CA THR A 92 5.26 -21.57 -8.64
C THR A 92 5.00 -23.06 -8.49
N ARG A 93 5.90 -23.88 -8.98
CA ARG A 93 5.82 -25.35 -8.92
C ARG A 93 6.62 -25.92 -7.74
N ASP A 94 7.80 -25.36 -7.46
CA ASP A 94 8.63 -25.78 -6.33
C ASP A 94 8.21 -25.04 -5.07
N ILE A 95 7.37 -25.70 -4.27
CA ILE A 95 6.87 -25.17 -2.99
C ILE A 95 7.28 -26.09 -1.86
N ARG A 96 8.05 -25.56 -0.91
CA ARG A 96 8.65 -26.33 0.20
C ARG A 96 8.14 -25.87 1.55
N GLU A 97 8.15 -26.77 2.52
CA GLU A 97 7.75 -26.45 3.90
C GLU A 97 8.96 -26.07 4.74
N ALA A 98 8.91 -24.89 5.35
CA ALA A 98 9.91 -24.43 6.30
C ALA A 98 9.65 -24.94 7.72
N ARG A 99 8.42 -25.25 8.10
CA ARG A 99 8.01 -25.50 9.50
C ARG A 99 8.57 -24.41 10.42
N ARG A 100 8.43 -23.14 10.02
CA ARG A 100 8.95 -21.91 10.66
C ARG A 100 10.49 -21.81 10.72
N ARG A 101 11.24 -22.65 10.01
CA ARG A 101 12.71 -22.64 9.96
C ARG A 101 13.22 -22.13 8.59
N PHE A 102 12.78 -20.94 8.22
CA PHE A 102 13.02 -20.37 6.90
C PHE A 102 14.50 -20.27 6.53
N GLY A 103 15.37 -19.84 7.45
CA GLY A 103 16.81 -19.76 7.19
C GLY A 103 17.43 -21.11 6.79
N ARG A 104 17.03 -22.21 7.43
CA ARG A 104 17.50 -23.54 7.06
C ARG A 104 17.00 -24.00 5.69
N ALA A 105 15.74 -23.74 5.39
CA ALA A 105 15.13 -24.09 4.10
C ALA A 105 15.76 -23.25 2.97
N ALA A 106 15.98 -21.97 3.20
CA ALA A 106 16.69 -21.09 2.25
C ALA A 106 18.11 -21.59 1.97
N VAL A 107 18.88 -21.91 3.00
CA VAL A 107 20.24 -22.45 2.84
C VAL A 107 20.23 -23.75 2.06
N ALA A 108 19.31 -24.67 2.33
CA ALA A 108 19.20 -25.92 1.58
C ALA A 108 19.00 -25.65 0.08
N ARG A 109 18.10 -24.73 -0.28
CA ARG A 109 17.86 -24.38 -1.69
C ARG A 109 19.05 -23.65 -2.33
N LEU A 110 19.68 -22.73 -1.62
CA LEU A 110 20.88 -22.02 -2.11
C LEU A 110 22.04 -22.97 -2.41
N LYS A 111 22.24 -24.04 -1.60
CA LYS A 111 23.23 -25.10 -1.87
C LYS A 111 22.91 -25.89 -3.15
N GLU A 112 21.63 -26.19 -3.39
CA GLU A 112 21.22 -26.85 -4.64
C GLU A 112 21.48 -25.97 -5.89
N LEU A 113 21.49 -24.65 -5.73
CA LEU A 113 21.81 -23.69 -6.77
C LEU A 113 23.31 -23.48 -6.99
N ASN A 114 24.18 -24.06 -6.15
CA ASN A 114 25.63 -23.99 -6.22
C ASN A 114 26.16 -22.54 -6.20
N VAL A 115 25.61 -21.69 -5.31
CA VAL A 115 25.97 -20.27 -5.20
C VAL A 115 26.95 -19.99 -4.04
N GLU A 116 27.79 -20.96 -3.65
CA GLU A 116 28.76 -20.85 -2.55
C GLU A 116 29.80 -19.75 -2.76
N LYS A 117 30.07 -19.38 -4.00
CA LYS A 117 30.97 -18.29 -4.40
C LYS A 117 30.24 -17.24 -5.24
N GLY A 118 28.93 -17.32 -5.30
CA GLY A 118 28.09 -16.42 -6.06
C GLY A 118 27.78 -15.12 -5.34
N ARG A 119 26.98 -14.28 -6.00
CA ARG A 119 26.47 -13.02 -5.46
C ARG A 119 25.00 -13.21 -5.07
N ILE A 120 24.73 -13.20 -3.77
CA ILE A 120 23.42 -13.46 -3.17
C ILE A 120 22.80 -12.12 -2.76
N GLY A 121 21.76 -11.69 -3.46
CA GLY A 121 20.96 -10.54 -3.08
C GLY A 121 19.93 -10.90 -1.99
N ILE A 122 19.75 -10.05 -0.99
CA ILE A 122 18.70 -10.22 0.01
C ILE A 122 17.81 -8.97 0.00
N ALA A 123 16.54 -9.13 -0.35
CA ALA A 123 15.59 -8.02 -0.32
C ALA A 123 15.16 -7.71 1.12
N GLY A 124 15.17 -6.43 1.48
CA GLY A 124 14.90 -5.98 2.84
C GLY A 124 16.12 -5.94 3.74
N LEU A 125 17.33 -6.14 3.20
CA LEU A 125 18.58 -5.97 3.94
C LEU A 125 18.89 -4.48 4.13
N GLY A 126 18.62 -3.67 3.14
CA GLY A 126 18.74 -2.21 3.18
C GLY A 126 17.44 -1.49 3.47
N GLU A 127 17.50 -0.18 3.40
CA GLU A 127 16.37 0.71 3.69
C GLU A 127 15.23 0.58 2.67
N GLY A 128 14.02 0.42 3.18
CA GLY A 128 12.78 0.50 2.41
C GLY A 128 11.97 1.73 2.79
N THR A 129 11.03 2.13 1.94
CA THR A 129 10.20 3.33 2.12
C THR A 129 9.52 3.42 3.50
N ARG A 130 9.12 2.28 4.06
CA ARG A 130 8.48 2.19 5.39
C ARG A 130 9.29 1.38 6.40
N THR A 131 10.45 0.93 6.00
CA THR A 131 11.30 0.04 6.79
C THR A 131 12.75 0.53 6.74
N PRO A 132 13.03 1.68 7.37
CA PRO A 132 14.35 2.31 7.29
C PRO A 132 15.48 1.47 7.90
N GLU A 133 15.16 0.50 8.73
CA GLU A 133 16.12 -0.42 9.34
C GLU A 133 16.15 -1.81 8.66
N GLY A 134 15.46 -1.94 7.50
CA GLY A 134 15.28 -3.21 6.82
C GLY A 134 14.25 -4.13 7.49
N THR A 135 14.12 -5.35 6.95
CA THR A 135 13.10 -6.31 7.38
C THR A 135 13.59 -7.75 7.45
N VAL A 136 14.87 -8.00 7.29
CA VAL A 136 15.41 -9.35 7.24
C VAL A 136 15.45 -9.96 8.65
N PRO A 137 14.80 -11.13 8.89
CA PRO A 137 14.94 -11.82 10.16
C PRO A 137 16.42 -12.18 10.44
N LEU A 138 16.93 -11.75 11.57
CA LEU A 138 18.33 -11.97 11.95
C LEU A 138 18.77 -13.43 11.85
N SER A 139 17.90 -14.39 12.22
CA SER A 139 18.22 -15.81 12.13
C SER A 139 18.36 -16.29 10.69
N LEU A 140 17.57 -15.79 9.77
CA LEU A 140 17.70 -16.12 8.34
C LEU A 140 19.04 -15.59 7.81
N TRP A 141 19.35 -14.32 8.08
CA TRP A 141 20.62 -13.71 7.68
C TRP A 141 21.83 -14.48 8.24
N LYS A 142 21.83 -14.82 9.53
CA LYS A 142 22.90 -15.63 10.15
C LYS A 142 23.07 -16.98 9.47
N HIS A 143 21.99 -17.72 9.22
CA HIS A 143 22.07 -19.01 8.54
C HIS A 143 22.70 -18.89 7.14
N ILE A 144 22.33 -17.88 6.36
CA ILE A 144 22.93 -17.66 5.05
C ILE A 144 24.41 -17.32 5.22
N ARG A 145 24.75 -16.34 6.06
CA ARG A 145 26.12 -15.88 6.26
C ARG A 145 27.07 -16.99 6.72
N GLU A 146 26.63 -17.84 7.63
CA GLU A 146 27.43 -18.94 8.17
C GLU A 146 27.64 -20.08 7.16
N ASN A 147 26.65 -20.34 6.28
CA ASN A 147 26.74 -21.42 5.30
C ASN A 147 27.36 -21.00 3.95
N PHE A 148 27.41 -19.70 3.68
CA PHE A 148 27.98 -19.13 2.45
C PHE A 148 29.08 -18.10 2.78
N PRO A 149 30.15 -18.50 3.48
CA PRO A 149 31.23 -17.58 3.92
C PRO A 149 32.02 -16.96 2.76
N HIS A 150 31.98 -17.58 1.57
CA HIS A 150 32.67 -17.13 0.37
C HIS A 150 31.77 -16.45 -0.66
N ALA A 151 30.47 -16.42 -0.44
CA ALA A 151 29.54 -15.68 -1.28
C ALA A 151 29.57 -14.18 -0.93
N GLU A 152 29.36 -13.35 -1.94
CA GLU A 152 29.10 -11.92 -1.74
C GLU A 152 27.63 -11.73 -1.42
N ILE A 153 27.30 -11.24 -0.22
CA ILE A 153 25.94 -10.93 0.17
C ILE A 153 25.68 -9.44 -0.02
N VAL A 154 24.69 -9.10 -0.84
CA VAL A 154 24.35 -7.73 -1.20
C VAL A 154 22.89 -7.39 -0.90
N ASP A 155 22.58 -6.10 -0.78
CA ASP A 155 21.21 -5.62 -0.67
C ASP A 155 20.49 -5.66 -2.03
N ALA A 156 19.32 -6.30 -2.08
CA ALA A 156 18.45 -6.36 -3.25
C ALA A 156 17.11 -5.62 -3.03
N THR A 157 17.02 -4.76 -2.02
CA THR A 157 15.79 -4.04 -1.68
C THR A 157 15.33 -3.14 -2.82
N ALA A 158 16.28 -2.44 -3.46
CA ALA A 158 15.99 -1.54 -4.58
C ALA A 158 15.43 -2.27 -5.81
N ILE A 159 15.90 -3.49 -6.09
CA ILE A 159 15.39 -4.30 -7.21
C ILE A 159 13.89 -4.52 -7.09
N MET A 160 13.45 -5.00 -5.92
CA MET A 160 12.03 -5.28 -5.68
C MET A 160 11.19 -4.00 -5.62
N ARG A 161 11.72 -2.95 -4.98
CA ARG A 161 11.07 -1.64 -4.90
C ARG A 161 10.78 -1.07 -6.29
N ASP A 162 11.78 -0.99 -7.14
CA ASP A 162 11.69 -0.31 -8.43
C ASP A 162 10.79 -1.07 -9.42
N VAL A 163 10.85 -2.41 -9.41
CA VAL A 163 9.97 -3.23 -10.25
C VAL A 163 8.49 -3.09 -9.86
N ARG A 164 8.19 -2.90 -8.57
CA ARG A 164 6.83 -2.74 -8.07
C ARG A 164 6.27 -1.33 -8.23
N TYR A 165 7.11 -0.31 -8.48
CA TYR A 165 6.64 1.07 -8.61
C TYR A 165 5.72 1.27 -9.81
N ILE A 166 5.99 0.62 -10.94
CA ILE A 166 5.24 0.75 -12.18
C ILE A 166 4.31 -0.46 -12.33
N LYS A 167 3.02 -0.21 -12.36
CA LYS A 167 1.99 -1.26 -12.43
C LYS A 167 1.74 -1.71 -13.86
N SER A 168 1.46 -2.99 -14.04
CA SER A 168 0.87 -3.49 -15.27
C SER A 168 -0.62 -3.14 -15.36
N ALA A 169 -1.23 -3.40 -16.51
CA ALA A 169 -2.67 -3.23 -16.67
C ALA A 169 -3.46 -4.12 -15.69
N GLU A 170 -3.05 -5.39 -15.50
CA GLU A 170 -3.67 -6.31 -14.54
C GLU A 170 -3.53 -5.80 -13.09
N GLU A 171 -2.39 -5.21 -12.73
CA GLU A 171 -2.18 -4.63 -11.41
C GLU A 171 -3.06 -3.39 -11.18
N VAL A 172 -3.24 -2.54 -12.19
CA VAL A 172 -4.16 -1.39 -12.13
C VAL A 172 -5.62 -1.86 -12.03
N GLU A 173 -5.99 -2.95 -12.72
CA GLU A 173 -7.32 -3.56 -12.61
C GLU A 173 -7.56 -4.10 -11.18
N ALA A 174 -6.58 -4.79 -10.60
CA ALA A 174 -6.65 -5.27 -9.22
C ALA A 174 -6.84 -4.11 -8.22
N LEU A 175 -6.12 -2.99 -8.41
CA LEU A 175 -6.29 -1.79 -7.59
C LEU A 175 -7.64 -1.12 -7.81
N THR A 176 -8.16 -1.13 -9.05
CA THR A 176 -9.51 -0.64 -9.36
C THR A 176 -10.57 -1.47 -8.64
N LYS A 177 -10.42 -2.80 -8.63
CA LYS A 177 -11.31 -3.67 -7.87
C LYS A 177 -11.20 -3.42 -6.36
N SER A 178 -10.00 -3.21 -5.88
CA SER A 178 -9.77 -2.91 -4.46
C SER A 178 -10.44 -1.60 -4.03
N ILE A 179 -10.36 -0.52 -4.82
CA ILE A 179 -11.04 0.74 -4.48
C ILE A 179 -12.56 0.64 -4.56
N GLU A 180 -13.11 -0.14 -5.50
CA GLU A 180 -14.56 -0.46 -5.54
C GLU A 180 -15.02 -1.11 -4.23
N ILE A 181 -14.22 -2.02 -3.70
CA ILE A 181 -14.51 -2.68 -2.41
C ILE A 181 -14.45 -1.66 -1.25
N VAL A 182 -13.46 -0.76 -1.26
CA VAL A 182 -13.41 0.33 -0.26
C VAL A 182 -14.67 1.20 -0.31
N GLU A 183 -15.18 1.50 -1.50
CA GLU A 183 -16.38 2.31 -1.67
C GLU A 183 -17.64 1.65 -1.07
N HIS A 184 -17.74 0.32 -1.11
CA HIS A 184 -18.78 -0.40 -0.36
C HIS A 184 -18.63 -0.21 1.16
N GLY A 185 -17.39 -0.21 1.68
CA GLY A 185 -17.13 0.11 3.07
C GLY A 185 -17.50 1.54 3.44
N VAL A 186 -17.20 2.50 2.57
CA VAL A 186 -17.61 3.91 2.75
C VAL A 186 -19.14 4.04 2.79
N ALA A 187 -19.84 3.41 1.86
CA ALA A 187 -21.32 3.43 1.82
C ALA A 187 -21.93 2.81 3.09
N ALA A 188 -21.42 1.67 3.55
CA ALA A 188 -21.86 1.01 4.77
C ALA A 188 -21.60 1.88 6.02
N LYS A 189 -20.44 2.55 6.08
CA LYS A 189 -20.12 3.53 7.12
C LYS A 189 -21.15 4.65 7.16
N MET A 190 -21.44 5.26 6.01
CA MET A 190 -22.43 6.34 5.89
C MET A 190 -23.81 5.90 6.38
N ALA A 191 -24.25 4.72 5.99
CA ALA A 191 -25.54 4.18 6.40
C ALA A 191 -25.63 3.86 7.91
N ALA A 192 -24.51 3.48 8.52
CA ALA A 192 -24.45 3.09 9.94
C ALA A 192 -24.18 4.27 10.89
N ALA A 193 -23.62 5.38 10.41
CA ALA A 193 -23.23 6.54 11.21
C ALA A 193 -24.45 7.38 11.60
N LYS A 194 -25.16 6.98 12.65
CA LYS A 194 -26.36 7.64 13.17
C LYS A 194 -26.17 8.09 14.60
N VAL A 195 -26.94 9.11 15.01
CA VAL A 195 -27.03 9.49 16.44
C VAL A 195 -27.45 8.27 17.26
N GLY A 196 -26.71 8.01 18.34
CA GLY A 196 -26.94 6.83 19.20
C GLY A 196 -26.21 5.55 18.74
N ALA A 197 -25.62 5.52 17.55
CA ALA A 197 -24.80 4.39 17.13
C ALA A 197 -23.43 4.38 17.86
N SER A 198 -22.93 3.19 18.17
CA SER A 198 -21.57 3.06 18.69
C SER A 198 -20.56 3.25 17.55
N ASP A 199 -19.51 4.04 17.81
CA ASP A 199 -18.40 4.26 16.89
C ASP A 199 -17.79 2.94 16.38
N TRP A 200 -17.62 1.97 17.30
CA TRP A 200 -17.15 0.64 16.96
C TRP A 200 -18.09 -0.12 15.99
N GLN A 201 -19.42 -0.01 16.17
CA GLN A 201 -20.39 -0.66 15.29
C GLN A 201 -20.37 -0.07 13.88
N VAL A 202 -20.18 1.25 13.77
CA VAL A 202 -20.05 1.92 12.47
C VAL A 202 -18.79 1.45 11.75
N TRP A 203 -17.68 1.36 12.46
CA TRP A 203 -16.43 0.79 11.91
C TRP A 203 -16.62 -0.66 11.47
N ALA A 204 -17.24 -1.51 12.32
CA ALA A 204 -17.49 -2.90 12.01
C ALA A 204 -18.38 -3.07 10.77
N SER A 205 -19.36 -2.18 10.57
CA SER A 205 -20.19 -2.17 9.36
C SER A 205 -19.36 -1.90 8.11
N ALA A 206 -18.43 -0.94 8.16
CA ALA A 206 -17.53 -0.65 7.04
C ALA A 206 -16.63 -1.84 6.70
N ILE A 207 -15.98 -2.44 7.72
CA ILE A 207 -15.09 -3.60 7.54
C ILE A 207 -15.88 -4.82 7.03
N GLY A 208 -17.05 -5.09 7.63
CA GLY A 208 -17.92 -6.18 7.20
C GLY A 208 -18.36 -6.06 5.75
N ALA A 209 -18.71 -4.85 5.29
CA ALA A 209 -19.05 -4.60 3.91
C ALA A 209 -17.87 -4.84 2.95
N MET A 210 -16.67 -4.43 3.32
CA MET A 210 -15.48 -4.72 2.50
C MET A 210 -15.22 -6.22 2.40
N LEU A 211 -15.27 -6.96 3.50
CA LEU A 211 -15.10 -8.42 3.52
C LEU A 211 -16.20 -9.13 2.72
N TYR A 212 -17.46 -8.69 2.86
CA TYR A 212 -18.58 -9.25 2.10
C TYR A 212 -18.43 -9.08 0.58
N ASN A 213 -17.77 -8.00 0.15
CA ASN A 213 -17.50 -7.72 -1.26
C ASN A 213 -16.14 -8.28 -1.75
N GLY A 214 -15.50 -9.15 -0.98
CA GLY A 214 -14.36 -9.95 -1.40
C GLY A 214 -12.99 -9.37 -1.03
N SER A 215 -12.91 -8.38 -0.14
CA SER A 215 -11.62 -7.97 0.42
C SER A 215 -10.95 -9.12 1.14
N GLU A 216 -9.65 -9.26 0.98
CA GLU A 216 -8.82 -9.91 1.99
C GLU A 216 -8.91 -9.12 3.30
N MET A 217 -8.45 -9.69 4.42
CA MET A 217 -8.47 -8.99 5.70
C MET A 217 -7.80 -7.62 5.58
N PRO A 218 -8.50 -6.52 5.88
CA PRO A 218 -7.92 -5.19 5.85
C PRO A 218 -6.82 -5.07 6.90
N VAL A 219 -5.67 -4.52 6.50
CA VAL A 219 -4.52 -4.36 7.39
C VAL A 219 -4.33 -2.92 7.87
N HIS A 220 -4.95 -1.96 7.19
CA HIS A 220 -4.85 -0.55 7.51
C HIS A 220 -6.23 0.13 7.41
N CYS A 221 -6.85 0.34 8.56
CA CYS A 221 -8.15 1.00 8.68
C CYS A 221 -8.11 1.97 9.86
N ASN A 222 -7.36 3.06 9.71
CA ASN A 222 -7.31 4.13 10.72
C ASN A 222 -8.66 4.78 10.87
N TRP A 223 -8.98 5.16 12.12
CA TRP A 223 -10.30 5.66 12.48
C TRP A 223 -10.25 6.60 13.68
N ILE A 224 -11.11 7.61 13.66
CA ILE A 224 -11.44 8.45 14.81
C ILE A 224 -12.81 9.08 14.60
N SER A 225 -13.58 9.30 15.66
CA SER A 225 -14.82 10.07 15.63
C SER A 225 -14.88 11.07 16.79
N GLY A 226 -15.68 12.12 16.61
CA GLY A 226 -15.92 13.14 17.64
C GLY A 226 -16.33 14.48 17.06
N LYS A 227 -16.48 15.50 17.91
CA LYS A 227 -16.84 16.85 17.47
C LYS A 227 -15.78 17.46 16.56
N ASN A 228 -14.51 17.40 16.97
CA ASN A 228 -13.38 17.95 16.22
C ASN A 228 -12.21 16.97 16.26
N PRO A 229 -12.31 15.82 15.60
CA PRO A 229 -11.20 14.88 15.54
C PRO A 229 -10.11 15.47 14.63
N VAL A 230 -8.90 15.58 15.14
CA VAL A 230 -7.78 16.25 14.44
C VAL A 230 -6.79 15.26 13.82
N ARG A 231 -6.88 14.00 14.18
CA ARG A 231 -5.93 12.97 13.70
C ARG A 231 -6.56 11.60 13.80
N THR A 232 -6.35 10.78 12.77
CA THR A 232 -6.78 9.40 12.80
C THR A 232 -6.03 8.59 13.85
N MET A 233 -6.76 7.70 14.52
CA MET A 233 -6.23 6.67 15.39
C MET A 233 -6.18 5.34 14.66
N THR A 234 -5.65 4.32 15.28
CA THR A 234 -5.56 3.00 14.65
C THR A 234 -6.85 2.18 14.73
N ARG A 235 -7.79 2.56 15.59
CA ARG A 235 -9.04 1.82 15.83
C ARG A 235 -10.13 2.73 16.40
N PRO A 236 -11.42 2.34 16.25
CA PRO A 236 -12.56 3.05 16.85
C PRO A 236 -12.57 2.94 18.37
N SER A 237 -13.37 3.80 18.99
CA SER A 237 -13.69 3.77 20.41
C SER A 237 -15.10 3.20 20.65
N PHE A 238 -15.45 3.03 21.93
CA PHE A 238 -16.83 2.65 22.32
C PHE A 238 -17.75 3.86 22.55
N ARG A 239 -17.36 5.06 22.14
CA ARG A 239 -18.22 6.23 22.28
C ARG A 239 -19.50 6.07 21.46
N ILE A 240 -20.54 6.72 21.91
CA ILE A 240 -21.81 6.85 21.18
C ILE A 240 -21.73 8.12 20.34
N LEU A 241 -22.11 8.01 19.07
CA LEU A 241 -22.13 9.12 18.13
C LEU A 241 -23.24 10.11 18.46
N GLU A 242 -22.93 11.39 18.33
CA GLU A 242 -23.85 12.50 18.54
C GLU A 242 -24.00 13.31 17.25
N ARG A 243 -25.09 14.07 17.16
CA ARG A 243 -25.30 15.01 16.05
C ARG A 243 -24.11 15.98 15.91
N GLY A 244 -23.63 16.14 14.69
CA GLY A 244 -22.48 16.96 14.35
C GLY A 244 -21.12 16.33 14.65
N ASP A 245 -21.08 15.06 15.06
CA ASP A 245 -19.81 14.32 15.09
C ASP A 245 -19.28 14.12 13.69
N LEU A 246 -17.96 14.18 13.56
CA LEU A 246 -17.22 13.87 12.36
C LEU A 246 -16.50 12.52 12.55
N ILE A 247 -16.61 11.66 11.56
CA ILE A 247 -15.81 10.43 11.43
C ILE A 247 -14.74 10.65 10.37
N ILE A 248 -13.49 10.59 10.77
CA ILE A 248 -12.33 10.57 9.87
C ILE A 248 -11.79 9.15 9.81
N ASN A 249 -11.45 8.70 8.62
CA ASN A 249 -10.93 7.35 8.39
C ASN A 249 -9.87 7.31 7.31
N GLU A 250 -9.11 6.24 7.31
CA GLU A 250 -8.36 5.71 6.17
C GLU A 250 -8.82 4.27 5.98
N LEU A 251 -9.74 4.02 5.05
CA LEU A 251 -10.19 2.68 4.73
C LEU A 251 -9.38 2.09 3.59
N GLU A 252 -8.95 0.86 3.77
CA GLU A 252 -8.15 0.13 2.81
C GLU A 252 -8.73 -1.27 2.62
N ALA A 253 -8.96 -1.67 1.36
CA ALA A 253 -9.29 -3.03 1.00
C ALA A 253 -8.14 -3.68 0.23
N SER A 254 -8.11 -5.00 0.20
CA SER A 254 -7.13 -5.79 -0.54
C SER A 254 -7.82 -6.76 -1.48
N TRP A 255 -7.42 -6.74 -2.75
CA TRP A 255 -7.84 -7.71 -3.76
C TRP A 255 -6.61 -8.36 -4.39
N ILE A 256 -6.48 -9.68 -4.26
CA ILE A 256 -5.28 -10.46 -4.68
C ILE A 256 -3.95 -9.83 -4.22
N GLY A 257 -3.92 -9.32 -2.97
CA GLY A 257 -2.76 -8.68 -2.36
C GLY A 257 -2.55 -7.22 -2.76
N TYR A 258 -3.35 -6.67 -3.67
CA TYR A 258 -3.26 -5.27 -4.10
C TYR A 258 -4.21 -4.40 -3.30
N ARG A 259 -3.68 -3.31 -2.77
CA ARG A 259 -4.39 -2.49 -1.80
C ARG A 259 -4.60 -1.08 -2.31
N ALA A 260 -5.87 -0.67 -2.30
CA ALA A 260 -6.30 0.70 -2.54
C ALA A 260 -6.87 1.31 -1.27
N GLN A 261 -6.79 2.62 -1.16
CA GLN A 261 -7.20 3.36 0.04
C GLN A 261 -8.12 4.51 -0.35
N ALA A 262 -9.07 4.80 0.53
CA ALA A 262 -9.87 6.02 0.48
C ALA A 262 -9.93 6.71 1.84
N VAL A 263 -9.98 8.04 1.79
CA VAL A 263 -10.30 8.90 2.94
C VAL A 263 -11.62 9.61 2.62
N GLN A 264 -12.63 9.36 3.42
CA GLN A 264 -13.94 9.98 3.29
C GLN A 264 -14.43 10.47 4.65
N PRO A 265 -14.37 11.77 4.93
CA PRO A 265 -14.98 12.30 6.14
C PRO A 265 -16.51 12.15 6.06
N VAL A 266 -17.13 11.74 7.16
CA VAL A 266 -18.60 11.60 7.29
C VAL A 266 -19.07 12.32 8.52
N PHE A 267 -20.00 13.24 8.35
CA PHE A 267 -20.67 13.94 9.44
C PHE A 267 -21.97 13.23 9.83
N VAL A 268 -22.25 13.20 11.12
CA VAL A 268 -23.50 12.68 11.66
C VAL A 268 -24.55 13.79 11.60
N GLU A 269 -25.50 13.68 10.67
CA GLU A 269 -26.67 14.55 10.42
C GLU A 269 -26.37 16.00 10.01
N VAL A 270 -25.25 16.62 10.40
CA VAL A 270 -24.97 18.02 10.08
C VAL A 270 -23.47 18.29 9.90
N ILE A 271 -23.14 18.99 8.82
CA ILE A 271 -21.75 19.43 8.56
C ILE A 271 -21.45 20.65 9.42
N ASP A 272 -20.31 20.62 10.11
CA ASP A 272 -19.77 21.80 10.78
C ASP A 272 -19.31 22.83 9.73
N PRO A 273 -19.70 24.14 9.88
CA PRO A 273 -19.34 25.16 8.90
C PRO A 273 -17.81 25.36 8.73
N VAL A 274 -17.02 25.15 9.78
CA VAL A 274 -15.55 25.26 9.71
C VAL A 274 -14.99 24.19 8.77
N HIS A 275 -15.47 22.96 8.91
CA HIS A 275 -15.06 21.86 8.03
C HIS A 275 -15.53 22.06 6.60
N ALA A 276 -16.69 22.68 6.37
CA ALA A 276 -17.15 23.02 5.02
C ALA A 276 -16.20 23.99 4.31
N GLU A 277 -15.68 24.99 5.02
CA GLU A 277 -14.69 25.93 4.46
C GLU A 277 -13.33 25.25 4.24
N LEU A 278 -12.84 24.47 5.20
CA LEU A 278 -11.60 23.70 5.03
C LEU A 278 -11.70 22.71 3.84
N PHE A 279 -12.88 22.13 3.63
CA PHE A 279 -13.10 21.24 2.48
C PHE A 279 -12.98 21.98 1.14
N LYS A 280 -13.46 23.21 1.02
CA LYS A 280 -13.29 24.00 -0.21
C LYS A 280 -11.80 24.17 -0.55
N ILE A 281 -10.97 24.51 0.43
CA ILE A 281 -9.52 24.65 0.25
C ILE A 281 -8.92 23.30 -0.21
N GLN A 282 -9.24 22.22 0.49
CA GLN A 282 -8.77 20.87 0.14
C GLN A 282 -9.24 20.43 -1.26
N TYR A 283 -10.50 20.71 -1.59
CA TYR A 283 -11.10 20.39 -2.88
C TYR A 283 -10.37 21.06 -4.05
N GLU A 284 -10.08 22.35 -3.93
CA GLU A 284 -9.35 23.12 -4.95
C GLU A 284 -7.95 22.55 -5.15
N ILE A 285 -7.20 22.30 -4.06
CA ILE A 285 -5.86 21.71 -4.14
C ILE A 285 -5.90 20.34 -4.82
N PHE A 286 -6.82 19.46 -4.40
CA PHE A 286 -6.93 18.12 -4.95
C PHE A 286 -7.16 18.16 -6.47
N ASN A 287 -8.14 18.93 -6.92
CA ASN A 287 -8.51 18.97 -8.33
C ASN A 287 -7.49 19.72 -9.19
N GLU A 288 -6.88 20.79 -8.67
CA GLU A 288 -5.81 21.51 -9.37
C GLU A 288 -4.59 20.61 -9.59
N MET A 289 -4.26 19.75 -8.65
CA MET A 289 -3.05 18.94 -8.74
C MET A 289 -3.16 17.76 -9.69
N LEU A 290 -4.35 17.18 -9.91
CA LEU A 290 -4.49 15.99 -10.76
C LEU A 290 -3.85 16.12 -12.15
N PRO A 291 -4.06 17.18 -12.93
CA PRO A 291 -3.43 17.32 -14.26
C PRO A 291 -1.90 17.55 -14.21
N HIS A 292 -1.36 17.92 -13.05
CA HIS A 292 0.08 18.11 -12.87
C HIS A 292 0.81 16.82 -12.46
N MET A 293 0.11 15.81 -11.98
CA MET A 293 0.66 14.50 -11.63
C MET A 293 0.82 13.64 -12.89
N ARG A 294 1.87 13.89 -13.67
CA ARG A 294 2.13 13.23 -14.97
C ARG A 294 3.58 12.77 -15.09
N PRO A 295 3.87 11.84 -16.01
CA PRO A 295 5.23 11.35 -16.22
C PRO A 295 6.25 12.47 -16.41
N GLY A 296 7.42 12.30 -15.79
CA GLY A 296 8.54 13.25 -15.80
C GLY A 296 8.51 14.30 -14.70
N VAL A 297 7.38 14.56 -14.05
CA VAL A 297 7.31 15.46 -12.89
C VAL A 297 7.92 14.78 -11.69
N THR A 298 8.88 15.43 -11.04
CA THR A 298 9.49 14.89 -9.81
C THR A 298 8.57 15.08 -8.59
N VAL A 299 8.78 14.24 -7.58
CA VAL A 299 8.08 14.36 -6.29
C VAL A 299 8.34 15.74 -5.65
N ARG A 300 9.53 16.30 -5.83
CA ARG A 300 9.88 17.68 -5.40
C ARG A 300 9.02 18.72 -6.09
N GLU A 301 8.98 18.70 -7.42
CA GLU A 301 8.16 19.65 -8.20
C GLU A 301 6.69 19.52 -7.84
N LEU A 302 6.21 18.30 -7.56
CA LEU A 302 4.83 18.07 -7.12
C LEU A 302 4.57 18.72 -5.76
N ALA A 303 5.49 18.62 -4.81
CA ALA A 303 5.39 19.28 -3.51
C ALA A 303 5.36 20.81 -3.65
N GLU A 304 6.24 21.38 -4.45
CA GLU A 304 6.31 22.83 -4.73
C GLU A 304 5.03 23.33 -5.42
N ARG A 305 4.50 22.59 -6.40
CA ARG A 305 3.21 22.91 -7.05
C ARG A 305 2.05 22.84 -6.08
N THR A 306 2.05 21.86 -5.17
CA THR A 306 1.01 21.74 -4.13
C THR A 306 1.04 22.94 -3.18
N GLU A 307 2.23 23.41 -2.80
CA GLU A 307 2.38 24.63 -1.99
C GLU A 307 1.82 25.86 -2.74
N ALA A 308 2.13 26.00 -4.02
CA ALA A 308 1.60 27.07 -4.84
C ALA A 308 0.07 26.99 -5.00
N ALA A 309 -0.50 25.80 -5.19
CA ALA A 309 -1.95 25.58 -5.23
C ALA A 309 -2.59 25.94 -3.87
N SER A 310 -1.97 25.54 -2.77
CA SER A 310 -2.40 25.89 -1.42
C SER A 310 -2.46 27.40 -1.20
N ASN A 311 -1.43 28.12 -1.65
CA ASN A 311 -1.39 29.57 -1.55
C ASN A 311 -2.47 30.27 -2.38
N ARG A 312 -3.00 29.64 -3.40
CA ARG A 312 -4.16 30.14 -4.18
C ARG A 312 -5.48 29.81 -3.52
N ALA A 313 -5.64 28.57 -3.04
CA ALA A 313 -6.86 28.08 -2.43
C ALA A 313 -7.17 28.70 -1.05
N ILE A 314 -6.14 29.09 -0.28
CA ILE A 314 -6.32 29.74 1.02
C ILE A 314 -6.88 31.17 0.81
N PRO A 315 -8.01 31.53 1.44
CA PRO A 315 -8.58 32.88 1.36
C PRO A 315 -7.59 33.96 1.81
N LYS A 316 -7.58 35.11 1.14
CA LYS A 316 -6.68 36.21 1.48
C LYS A 316 -7.12 37.02 2.71
N GLN A 317 -8.37 36.86 3.12
CA GLN A 317 -8.99 37.56 4.25
C GLN A 317 -9.96 36.62 4.98
N GLY A 318 -10.33 37.00 6.19
CA GLY A 318 -11.29 36.27 7.02
C GLY A 318 -10.63 35.18 7.91
N PRO A 319 -11.46 34.37 8.59
CA PRO A 319 -10.98 33.44 9.63
C PRO A 319 -10.07 32.32 9.09
N PHE A 320 -10.09 32.04 7.79
CA PHE A 320 -9.27 31.00 7.16
C PHE A 320 -8.06 31.52 6.40
N ALA A 321 -7.76 32.84 6.47
CA ALA A 321 -6.62 33.44 5.78
C ALA A 321 -5.25 32.88 6.23
N ASN A 322 -5.21 32.29 7.43
CA ASN A 322 -4.02 31.63 7.99
C ASN A 322 -4.19 30.11 8.07
N ALA A 323 -5.11 29.53 7.29
CA ALA A 323 -5.27 28.08 7.22
C ALA A 323 -3.95 27.43 6.78
N LYS A 324 -3.68 26.24 7.31
CA LYS A 324 -2.53 25.43 6.94
C LYS A 324 -2.98 24.30 6.03
N THR A 325 -2.12 23.91 5.11
CA THR A 325 -2.37 22.77 4.23
C THR A 325 -1.23 21.77 4.34
N ARG A 326 -1.52 20.54 3.98
CA ARG A 326 -0.53 19.47 3.96
C ARG A 326 -0.77 18.55 2.79
N LEU A 327 0.28 18.23 2.05
CA LEU A 327 0.26 17.13 1.10
C LEU A 327 0.62 15.84 1.81
N THR A 328 -0.26 14.85 1.69
CA THR A 328 0.06 13.46 1.99
C THR A 328 -0.18 12.62 0.76
N MET A 329 0.86 11.96 0.29
CA MET A 329 0.82 11.05 -0.86
C MET A 329 1.80 9.92 -0.62
N HIS A 330 1.42 8.70 -0.91
CA HIS A 330 2.33 7.56 -0.94
C HIS A 330 1.84 6.50 -1.93
N GLY A 331 2.77 5.66 -2.39
CA GLY A 331 2.47 4.63 -3.36
C GLY A 331 1.47 3.60 -2.86
N ARG A 332 0.77 2.99 -3.82
CA ARG A 332 -0.19 1.88 -3.59
C ARG A 332 0.09 0.76 -4.57
N GLY A 333 -0.15 -0.48 -4.14
CA GLY A 333 0.11 -1.68 -4.92
C GLY A 333 0.01 -2.93 -4.06
N ALA A 334 0.91 -3.87 -4.27
CA ALA A 334 1.10 -5.01 -3.36
C ALA A 334 1.57 -4.55 -1.97
N GLY A 335 2.15 -3.34 -1.89
CA GLY A 335 2.55 -2.63 -0.69
C GLY A 335 2.39 -1.12 -0.88
N ASP A 336 3.11 -0.33 -0.08
CA ASP A 336 3.28 1.11 -0.29
C ASP A 336 4.33 1.34 -1.40
N ASP A 337 3.97 0.94 -2.61
CA ASP A 337 4.82 0.81 -3.79
C ASP A 337 5.03 2.14 -4.50
N GLY A 338 5.87 2.98 -3.97
CA GLY A 338 6.19 4.28 -4.55
C GLY A 338 6.76 5.25 -3.52
N PRO A 339 7.19 6.43 -3.96
CA PRO A 339 7.68 7.45 -3.06
C PRO A 339 6.59 7.89 -2.08
N ILE A 340 7.02 8.40 -0.94
CA ILE A 340 6.14 8.94 0.10
C ILE A 340 6.41 10.43 0.30
N ILE A 341 5.34 11.22 0.36
CA ILE A 341 5.36 12.60 0.81
C ILE A 341 4.51 12.69 2.06
N THR A 342 5.15 12.98 3.18
CA THR A 342 4.52 13.34 4.45
C THR A 342 5.40 14.38 5.12
N ASP A 343 4.94 15.01 6.21
CA ASP A 343 5.76 16.00 6.93
C ASP A 343 7.10 15.44 7.44
N HIS A 344 7.20 14.14 7.59
CA HIS A 344 8.39 13.45 8.11
C HIS A 344 9.28 12.86 7.03
N ALA A 345 8.78 12.67 5.82
CA ALA A 345 9.52 12.06 4.71
C ALA A 345 10.00 13.14 3.75
N ARG A 346 11.11 13.77 4.10
CA ARG A 346 11.84 14.71 3.22
C ARG A 346 13.15 14.10 2.73
N ASP A 347 13.17 12.80 2.55
CA ASP A 347 14.32 12.10 1.99
C ASP A 347 14.62 12.64 0.57
N PRO A 348 15.82 13.21 0.34
CA PRO A 348 16.22 13.76 -0.95
C PRO A 348 16.10 12.74 -2.10
N ALA A 349 16.37 11.46 -1.83
CA ALA A 349 16.27 10.39 -2.81
C ALA A 349 14.81 10.18 -3.27
N GLN A 350 13.86 10.21 -2.35
CA GLN A 350 12.45 10.11 -2.68
C GLN A 350 11.92 11.36 -3.40
N LEU A 351 12.38 12.54 -3.01
CA LEU A 351 12.05 13.80 -3.68
C LEU A 351 12.56 13.87 -5.12
N ALA A 352 13.64 13.17 -5.43
CA ALA A 352 14.21 13.11 -6.78
C ALA A 352 13.48 12.12 -7.71
N VAL A 353 12.61 11.26 -7.19
CA VAL A 353 11.87 10.30 -8.02
C VAL A 353 10.96 11.04 -8.99
N ALA A 354 11.11 10.78 -10.29
CA ALA A 354 10.19 11.25 -11.32
C ALA A 354 8.98 10.31 -11.40
N LEU A 355 7.80 10.89 -11.48
CA LEU A 355 6.58 10.13 -11.74
C LEU A 355 6.68 9.44 -13.10
N GLN A 356 6.12 8.25 -13.18
CA GLN A 356 6.03 7.47 -14.41
C GLN A 356 4.60 7.01 -14.62
N GLU A 357 4.24 6.76 -15.87
CA GLU A 357 2.94 6.18 -16.22
C GLU A 357 2.72 4.88 -15.45
N ASN A 358 1.48 4.65 -15.00
CA ASN A 358 1.07 3.52 -14.20
C ASN A 358 1.67 3.44 -12.78
N MET A 359 2.33 4.45 -12.27
CA MET A 359 2.48 4.60 -10.83
C MET A 359 1.11 4.88 -10.20
N VAL A 360 0.86 4.29 -9.04
CA VAL A 360 -0.41 4.44 -8.32
C VAL A 360 -0.16 4.95 -6.91
N PHE A 361 -0.96 5.93 -6.49
CA PHE A 361 -0.82 6.59 -5.20
C PHE A 361 -2.16 6.72 -4.49
N ILE A 362 -2.17 6.75 -3.17
CA ILE A 362 -3.18 7.49 -2.44
C ILE A 362 -2.78 8.96 -2.44
N PHE A 363 -3.66 9.84 -2.91
CA PHE A 363 -3.48 11.28 -2.91
C PHE A 363 -4.53 11.89 -1.98
N LYS A 364 -4.07 12.54 -0.91
CA LYS A 364 -4.92 13.03 0.18
C LYS A 364 -4.41 14.34 0.78
N PRO A 365 -4.47 15.45 0.03
CA PRO A 365 -4.20 16.77 0.59
C PRO A 365 -5.20 17.08 1.72
N SER A 366 -4.77 17.85 2.71
CA SER A 366 -5.62 18.29 3.81
C SER A 366 -5.52 19.79 4.01
N ALA A 367 -6.60 20.37 4.54
CA ALA A 367 -6.62 21.73 5.05
C ALA A 367 -6.99 21.73 6.54
N ARG A 368 -6.43 22.66 7.30
CA ARG A 368 -6.62 22.77 8.75
C ARG A 368 -6.68 24.23 9.19
N THR A 369 -7.33 24.48 10.31
CA THR A 369 -7.28 25.80 10.95
C THR A 369 -5.86 26.13 11.39
N HIS A 370 -5.56 27.41 11.62
CA HIS A 370 -4.24 27.87 12.03
C HIS A 370 -3.75 27.21 13.33
N ASP A 371 -4.64 27.03 14.29
CA ASP A 371 -4.40 26.37 15.58
C ASP A 371 -4.45 24.83 15.50
N GLU A 372 -4.73 24.31 14.31
CA GLU A 372 -4.85 22.87 14.03
C GLU A 372 -5.95 22.13 14.81
N SER A 373 -6.91 22.88 15.37
CA SER A 373 -8.04 22.31 16.10
C SER A 373 -9.08 21.62 15.20
N ASN A 374 -9.08 21.95 13.90
CA ASN A 374 -9.97 21.33 12.90
C ASN A 374 -9.17 20.96 11.65
N ILE A 375 -9.42 19.76 11.15
CA ILE A 375 -8.76 19.23 9.94
C ILE A 375 -9.82 18.64 9.01
N CYS A 376 -9.73 18.98 7.74
CA CYS A 376 -10.45 18.31 6.67
C CYS A 376 -9.47 17.61 5.74
N THR A 377 -9.69 16.31 5.56
CA THR A 377 -8.93 15.47 4.63
C THR A 377 -9.88 14.63 3.82
N TRP A 378 -9.76 14.69 2.50
CA TRP A 378 -10.41 13.77 1.59
C TRP A 378 -9.32 13.17 0.69
N GLY A 379 -9.46 11.92 0.28
CA GLY A 379 -8.42 11.28 -0.53
C GLY A 379 -8.92 10.10 -1.32
N ASP A 380 -8.24 9.83 -2.44
CA ASP A 380 -8.55 8.72 -3.32
C ASP A 380 -7.30 8.10 -3.90
N THR A 381 -7.41 6.83 -4.31
CA THR A 381 -6.37 6.15 -5.07
C THR A 381 -6.38 6.67 -6.51
N VAL A 382 -5.22 7.12 -6.98
CA VAL A 382 -5.03 7.70 -8.31
C VAL A 382 -3.93 6.96 -9.07
N VAL A 383 -4.10 6.81 -10.38
CA VAL A 383 -3.09 6.27 -11.30
C VAL A 383 -2.54 7.39 -12.17
N ILE A 384 -1.22 7.40 -12.36
CA ILE A 384 -0.54 8.36 -13.23
C ILE A 384 -0.77 7.97 -14.70
N THR A 385 -1.24 8.93 -15.49
CA THR A 385 -1.41 8.80 -16.95
C THR A 385 -0.64 9.91 -17.68
N PRO A 386 -0.44 9.81 -18.99
CA PRO A 386 0.21 10.88 -19.76
C PRO A 386 -0.48 12.25 -19.64
N GLN A 387 -1.80 12.29 -19.39
CA GLN A 387 -2.61 13.50 -19.27
C GLN A 387 -2.72 14.04 -17.83
N GLY A 388 -2.18 13.33 -16.86
CA GLY A 388 -2.29 13.63 -15.43
C GLY A 388 -2.78 12.43 -14.64
N ALA A 389 -2.96 12.59 -13.33
CA ALA A 389 -3.50 11.52 -12.51
C ALA A 389 -5.01 11.35 -12.74
N ARG A 390 -5.44 10.09 -12.83
CA ARG A 390 -6.84 9.68 -12.90
C ARG A 390 -7.22 8.95 -11.63
N ARG A 391 -8.33 9.34 -11.02
CA ARG A 391 -8.89 8.61 -9.88
C ARG A 391 -9.32 7.20 -10.31
N LEU A 392 -9.07 6.21 -9.46
CA LEU A 392 -9.61 4.87 -9.63
C LEU A 392 -10.99 4.74 -8.98
N GLY A 393 -11.24 5.46 -7.88
CA GLY A 393 -12.54 5.50 -7.22
C GLY A 393 -13.57 6.33 -7.99
N LYS A 394 -14.85 6.00 -7.77
CA LYS A 394 -16.02 6.64 -8.41
C LYS A 394 -16.82 7.51 -7.45
N ARG A 395 -16.45 7.55 -6.16
CA ARG A 395 -17.14 8.37 -5.15
C ARG A 395 -17.19 9.83 -5.57
N ALA A 396 -18.27 10.52 -5.22
CA ALA A 396 -18.30 11.97 -5.32
C ALA A 396 -17.18 12.59 -4.44
N HIS A 397 -16.56 13.68 -4.94
CA HIS A 397 -15.61 14.45 -4.15
C HIS A 397 -16.39 15.49 -3.35
N GLU A 398 -16.93 15.06 -2.22
CA GLU A 398 -17.81 15.87 -1.37
C GLU A 398 -17.66 15.48 0.10
N LEU A 399 -18.12 16.35 0.98
CA LEU A 399 -18.34 16.00 2.37
C LEU A 399 -19.62 15.16 2.46
N ALA A 400 -19.50 13.99 3.09
CA ALA A 400 -20.63 13.10 3.29
C ALA A 400 -21.34 13.42 4.60
N VAL A 401 -22.68 13.32 4.56
CA VAL A 401 -23.56 13.44 5.73
C VAL A 401 -24.36 12.16 5.84
N SER A 402 -24.36 11.58 7.02
CA SER A 402 -25.27 10.45 7.33
C SER A 402 -26.66 10.97 7.67
N SER A 403 -27.66 10.21 7.29
CA SER A 403 -29.07 10.51 7.57
C SER A 403 -29.61 9.68 8.74
#